data_92bb44d0f38676770c9660603605a691
#
_entry.id   92bb44d0f38676770c9660603605a691
#
_cell.length_a   1.000
_cell.length_b   1.000
_cell.length_c   1.000
_cell.angle_alpha   90.00
_cell.angle_beta   90.00
_cell.angle_gamma   90.00
#
_symmetry.space_group_name_H-M   'P 1'
#
loop_
_entity.id
_entity.type
_entity.pdbx_description
1 polymer ?
#
loop_
_entity_poly.entity_id
_entity_poly.type
_entity_poly.pdbx_seq_one_letter_code
_entity_poly.pdbx_strand_id
1 'polypeptide(L)'
;MNIKSVIAILATSWASQGVHAKTTNAQTMESADSASISEIVVTGTRGSGDIRHLPLNVTTIRRAEIEASHEQSLLPTVVRRVPGLMVTSRAMKGYGVSTGSSGNISLRGLVGSMGQMLVLIDGHPQYNGIYSHPISDSYNADMAERVEILRGPASMLYGSNAMGGVINIVTRQMDTDGCKTSLNISGGSYGTIETNATAMWKQRKWSTTASANYGRTDNHRPHMGFEQWGGMAKVGYDISKHWSASINANATAFTSRYPGSTDAPVYGAEQWIKRGVASASLTNRYGNSTGEVSVFTSFGFHKIDDGVKDPTASSNRYFRSKDALTGVSAYQSMRLWTDSRLTIGVDYQHIYGRAYYTSKETGEVLNTANKQSGRSYRNEIAGYADLRQDLMEWMTIDAGLRIDHHSVTGTELIPQVGMVARTPKAGEFKVMASKGYRNPTMRELYLYPPSNEELEPERIWNYELSWRRNTKGFNYGVNIFYIKGDNMIQVVNRKNVNTGKIENHGIEIDMEYPLDNHLTVYTNHSWLKMKNPVVAAPEYKGVFALNYHCGKWNVALTATEFTNLYTAVGENETKGSFMLLDLSASYRANSMLTLWARGENLLAERYEINLGYPMPKATAMAGICISL
;
A
#
# COMPACT_ATOMS: atom_id res chain seq x y z
N MET A 1 -13.33 -27.42 2.19
CA MET A 1 -14.52 -26.97 2.94
C MET A 1 -15.54 -26.54 1.89
N ASN A 2 -16.71 -27.16 1.83
CA ASN A 2 -17.68 -26.99 0.73
C ASN A 2 -18.39 -25.62 0.84
N ILE A 3 -18.60 -24.94 -0.28
CA ILE A 3 -19.28 -23.63 -0.39
C ILE A 3 -20.64 -23.60 0.32
N LYS A 4 -21.33 -24.73 0.41
CA LYS A 4 -22.60 -24.87 1.15
C LYS A 4 -22.47 -24.63 2.67
N SER A 5 -21.30 -24.81 3.26
CA SER A 5 -21.05 -24.61 4.70
C SER A 5 -20.82 -23.15 5.07
N VAL A 6 -20.28 -22.33 4.14
CA VAL A 6 -20.05 -20.89 4.38
C VAL A 6 -21.35 -20.11 4.26
N ILE A 7 -22.24 -20.51 3.35
CA ILE A 7 -23.58 -19.89 3.20
C ILE A 7 -24.48 -20.24 4.41
N ALA A 8 -24.34 -21.43 5.00
CA ALA A 8 -25.10 -21.84 6.16
C ALA A 8 -24.74 -21.06 7.45
N ILE A 9 -23.47 -20.67 7.62
CA ILE A 9 -23.03 -19.87 8.78
C ILE A 9 -23.54 -18.42 8.71
N LEU A 10 -23.72 -17.88 7.50
CA LEU A 10 -24.32 -16.55 7.31
C LEU A 10 -25.86 -16.56 7.39
N ALA A 11 -26.51 -17.69 7.13
CA ALA A 11 -27.98 -17.81 7.13
C ALA A 11 -28.57 -18.15 8.51
N THR A 12 -27.81 -18.79 9.41
CA THR A 12 -28.32 -19.19 10.73
C THR A 12 -28.34 -18.05 11.78
N SER A 13 -27.68 -16.93 11.52
CA SER A 13 -27.77 -15.72 12.36
C SER A 13 -29.02 -14.86 12.10
N TRP A 14 -29.85 -15.20 11.12
CA TRP A 14 -30.98 -14.38 10.66
C TRP A 14 -32.34 -14.79 11.27
N ALA A 15 -32.43 -15.86 12.05
CA ALA A 15 -33.71 -16.44 12.47
C ALA A 15 -34.19 -16.07 13.88
N SER A 16 -33.55 -15.16 14.60
CA SER A 16 -34.06 -14.75 15.90
C SER A 16 -33.67 -13.31 16.24
N GLN A 17 -34.47 -12.35 15.84
CA GLN A 17 -34.96 -11.20 16.59
C GLN A 17 -35.64 -10.22 15.63
N GLY A 18 -36.96 -10.15 15.66
CA GLY A 18 -37.71 -9.06 15.06
C GLY A 18 -37.40 -7.75 15.79
N VAL A 19 -36.55 -6.94 15.23
CA VAL A 19 -36.32 -5.56 15.66
C VAL A 19 -37.19 -4.67 14.79
N HIS A 20 -38.20 -4.04 15.37
CA HIS A 20 -38.92 -2.95 14.73
C HIS A 20 -37.94 -1.80 14.43
N ALA A 21 -37.56 -1.65 13.19
CA ALA A 21 -36.86 -0.49 12.70
C ALA A 21 -37.81 0.73 12.79
N LYS A 22 -37.59 1.62 13.73
CA LYS A 22 -38.11 2.99 13.63
C LYS A 22 -37.40 3.64 12.45
N THR A 23 -38.18 3.98 11.45
CA THR A 23 -37.80 4.87 10.36
C THR A 23 -37.32 6.20 10.94
N THR A 24 -36.03 6.36 11.11
CA THR A 24 -35.43 7.66 11.28
C THR A 24 -35.23 8.25 9.89
N ASN A 25 -35.76 9.44 9.68
CA ASN A 25 -35.71 10.21 8.46
C ASN A 25 -34.33 10.14 7.82
N ALA A 26 -34.32 9.89 6.49
CA ALA A 26 -33.17 10.12 5.64
C ALA A 26 -32.69 11.56 5.87
N GLN A 27 -31.63 11.73 6.66
CA GLN A 27 -30.85 12.95 6.59
C GLN A 27 -30.29 12.99 5.18
N THR A 28 -30.85 13.90 4.36
CA THR A 28 -30.14 14.49 3.24
C THR A 28 -28.72 14.73 3.72
N MET A 29 -27.73 14.15 3.02
CA MET A 29 -26.37 14.61 3.16
C MET A 29 -26.39 16.07 2.69
N GLU A 30 -26.58 16.98 3.65
CA GLU A 30 -26.26 18.38 3.47
C GLU A 30 -24.81 18.40 2.96
N SER A 31 -24.62 19.14 1.88
CA SER A 31 -23.30 19.55 1.42
C SER A 31 -22.52 19.96 2.66
N ALA A 32 -21.57 19.11 3.07
CA ALA A 32 -20.71 19.42 4.19
C ALA A 32 -20.07 20.75 3.83
N ASP A 33 -20.47 21.75 4.58
CA ASP A 33 -19.81 23.05 4.62
C ASP A 33 -18.31 22.76 4.62
N SER A 34 -17.58 23.28 3.64
CA SER A 34 -16.15 23.11 3.48
C SER A 34 -15.37 23.94 4.52
N ALA A 35 -15.83 23.89 5.77
CA ALA A 35 -15.01 24.22 6.90
C ALA A 35 -13.91 23.15 6.93
N SER A 36 -12.67 23.58 6.71
CA SER A 36 -11.45 22.77 6.72
C SER A 36 -11.46 21.81 7.91
N ILE A 37 -12.02 20.62 7.73
CA ILE A 37 -11.85 19.54 8.70
C ILE A 37 -10.36 19.26 8.69
N SER A 38 -9.68 19.55 9.79
CA SER A 38 -8.28 19.22 9.96
C SER A 38 -8.13 17.72 9.74
N GLU A 39 -7.46 17.34 8.66
CA GLU A 39 -7.29 15.94 8.29
C GLU A 39 -6.42 15.27 9.34
N ILE A 40 -7.01 14.34 10.09
CA ILE A 40 -6.30 13.61 11.15
C ILE A 40 -5.66 12.38 10.52
N VAL A 41 -4.34 12.32 10.56
CA VAL A 41 -3.55 11.17 10.10
C VAL A 41 -2.81 10.50 11.26
N VAL A 42 -2.65 9.20 11.19
CA VAL A 42 -1.93 8.40 12.18
C VAL A 42 -0.51 8.11 11.72
N THR A 43 -0.31 7.90 10.43
CA THR A 43 0.95 7.45 9.84
C THR A 43 2.10 8.44 10.03
N GLY A 44 1.82 9.73 10.07
CA GLY A 44 2.84 10.76 10.22
C GLY A 44 3.36 10.97 11.65
N THR A 45 2.70 10.41 12.68
CA THR A 45 3.03 10.69 14.09
C THR A 45 2.91 9.49 15.03
N ARG A 46 2.61 8.30 14.53
CA ARG A 46 2.20 7.13 15.35
C ARG A 46 0.98 7.36 16.25
N GLY A 47 0.41 8.56 16.25
CA GLY A 47 -0.82 8.93 16.96
C GLY A 47 -1.66 9.87 16.09
N SER A 48 -2.92 10.13 16.45
CA SER A 48 -3.76 11.08 15.71
C SER A 48 -3.12 12.48 15.71
N GLY A 49 -2.78 13.00 14.54
CA GLY A 49 -2.18 14.31 14.34
C GLY A 49 -2.84 15.07 13.21
N ASP A 50 -2.93 16.39 13.36
CA ASP A 50 -3.36 17.27 12.28
C ASP A 50 -2.23 17.39 11.25
N ILE A 51 -2.50 17.04 10.00
CA ILE A 51 -1.54 17.07 8.89
C ILE A 51 -0.92 18.45 8.67
N ARG A 52 -1.60 19.53 9.07
CA ARG A 52 -1.10 20.91 8.94
C ARG A 52 0.07 21.22 9.84
N HIS A 53 0.24 20.49 10.94
CA HIS A 53 1.35 20.64 11.89
C HIS A 53 2.52 19.69 11.58
N LEU A 54 2.40 18.86 10.54
CA LEU A 54 3.45 17.90 10.17
C LEU A 54 4.30 18.46 9.02
N PRO A 55 5.63 18.43 9.12
CA PRO A 55 6.51 18.79 8.01
C PRO A 55 6.52 17.73 6.90
N LEU A 56 5.77 16.64 7.08
CA LEU A 56 5.65 15.52 6.17
C LEU A 56 4.59 15.75 5.08
N ASN A 57 4.81 15.18 3.91
CA ASN A 57 3.84 15.15 2.82
C ASN A 57 3.01 13.87 2.90
N VAL A 58 1.79 13.98 3.39
CA VAL A 58 0.84 12.87 3.51
C VAL A 58 -0.30 13.07 2.51
N THR A 59 -0.66 12.00 1.80
CA THR A 59 -1.86 11.92 0.98
C THR A 59 -2.80 10.91 1.62
N THR A 60 -4.06 11.29 1.85
CA THR A 60 -5.09 10.40 2.38
C THR A 60 -6.11 10.11 1.29
N ILE A 61 -6.40 8.84 1.07
CA ILE A 61 -7.47 8.34 0.20
C ILE A 61 -8.57 7.82 1.12
N ARG A 62 -9.74 8.45 1.07
CA ARG A 62 -10.85 8.15 1.97
C ARG A 62 -11.74 7.04 1.41
N ARG A 63 -12.57 6.45 2.27
CA ARG A 63 -13.50 5.38 1.91
C ARG A 63 -14.36 5.72 0.70
N ALA A 64 -14.90 6.91 0.63
CA ALA A 64 -15.74 7.34 -0.49
C ALA A 64 -15.01 7.27 -1.86
N GLU A 65 -13.73 7.61 -1.89
CA GLU A 65 -12.89 7.54 -3.10
C GLU A 65 -12.57 6.08 -3.47
N ILE A 66 -12.31 5.24 -2.46
CA ILE A 66 -12.08 3.80 -2.63
C ILE A 66 -13.35 3.14 -3.20
N GLU A 67 -14.52 3.46 -2.67
CA GLU A 67 -15.80 2.93 -3.16
C GLU A 67 -16.12 3.41 -4.57
N ALA A 68 -15.90 4.69 -4.86
CA ALA A 68 -16.15 5.26 -6.17
C ALA A 68 -15.26 4.70 -7.29
N SER A 69 -14.11 4.14 -6.94
CA SER A 69 -13.20 3.48 -7.90
C SER A 69 -13.74 2.16 -8.43
N HIS A 70 -14.60 1.48 -7.66
CA HIS A 70 -15.08 0.11 -7.93
C HIS A 70 -13.97 -0.91 -8.20
N GLU A 71 -12.77 -0.66 -7.66
CA GLU A 71 -11.62 -1.55 -7.76
C GLU A 71 -11.63 -2.60 -6.64
N GLN A 72 -11.18 -3.82 -6.93
CA GLN A 72 -10.95 -4.82 -5.89
C GLN A 72 -9.58 -4.61 -5.20
N SER A 73 -8.57 -4.14 -5.94
CA SER A 73 -7.25 -3.76 -5.41
C SER A 73 -7.22 -2.27 -5.05
N LEU A 74 -6.52 -1.91 -3.97
CA LEU A 74 -6.26 -0.51 -3.61
C LEU A 74 -5.27 0.19 -4.53
N LEU A 75 -4.35 -0.56 -5.13
CA LEU A 75 -3.19 0.01 -5.82
C LEU A 75 -3.52 0.90 -7.03
N PRO A 76 -4.49 0.59 -7.91
CA PRO A 76 -4.86 1.50 -8.98
C PRO A 76 -5.36 2.85 -8.48
N THR A 77 -6.14 2.87 -7.39
CA THR A 77 -6.61 4.11 -6.77
C THR A 77 -5.45 4.91 -6.17
N VAL A 78 -4.51 4.23 -5.50
CA VAL A 78 -3.29 4.86 -4.95
C VAL A 78 -2.45 5.48 -6.06
N VAL A 79 -2.25 4.78 -7.19
CA VAL A 79 -1.52 5.30 -8.36
C VAL A 79 -2.16 6.56 -8.91
N ARG A 80 -3.49 6.62 -9.03
CA ARG A 80 -4.21 7.80 -9.54
C ARG A 80 -4.13 9.00 -8.59
N ARG A 81 -4.11 8.77 -7.27
CA ARG A 81 -4.18 9.85 -6.26
C ARG A 81 -2.81 10.38 -5.80
N VAL A 82 -1.73 9.63 -5.94
CA VAL A 82 -0.41 10.01 -5.42
C VAL A 82 0.51 10.45 -6.55
N PRO A 83 0.98 11.71 -6.55
CA PRO A 83 1.95 12.20 -7.54
C PRO A 83 3.20 11.30 -7.56
N GLY A 84 3.66 10.94 -8.76
CA GLY A 84 4.89 10.17 -8.96
C GLY A 84 4.90 8.72 -8.47
N LEU A 85 3.84 8.26 -7.77
CA LEU A 85 3.75 6.86 -7.37
C LEU A 85 3.37 6.00 -8.57
N MET A 86 4.08 4.90 -8.74
CA MET A 86 3.88 3.92 -9.80
C MET A 86 3.80 2.51 -9.22
N VAL A 87 2.96 1.68 -9.81
CA VAL A 87 2.90 0.25 -9.54
C VAL A 87 3.04 -0.49 -10.86
N THR A 88 4.00 -1.40 -10.93
CA THR A 88 4.15 -2.21 -12.14
C THR A 88 2.97 -3.16 -12.29
N SER A 89 2.41 -3.25 -13.49
CA SER A 89 1.42 -4.24 -13.86
C SER A 89 1.81 -4.91 -15.17
N ARG A 90 1.37 -6.13 -15.38
CA ARG A 90 1.55 -6.91 -16.61
C ARG A 90 0.26 -7.56 -17.06
N ALA A 91 -0.82 -7.30 -16.34
CA ALA A 91 -2.11 -7.97 -16.48
C ALA A 91 -3.25 -7.02 -16.11
N MET A 92 -4.47 -7.35 -16.48
CA MET A 92 -5.66 -6.69 -15.98
C MET A 92 -5.81 -6.90 -14.47
N LYS A 93 -5.50 -8.12 -13.99
CA LYS A 93 -5.58 -8.50 -12.58
C LYS A 93 -4.48 -9.51 -12.24
N GLY A 94 -3.97 -9.40 -11.01
CA GLY A 94 -2.91 -10.26 -10.49
C GLY A 94 -1.52 -9.70 -10.74
N TYR A 95 -0.75 -9.61 -9.69
CA TYR A 95 0.64 -9.11 -9.73
C TYR A 95 1.65 -10.25 -9.66
N GLY A 96 1.39 -11.28 -8.85
CA GLY A 96 2.31 -12.37 -8.60
C GLY A 96 3.54 -11.96 -7.76
N VAL A 97 4.48 -12.89 -7.56
CA VAL A 97 5.64 -12.68 -6.68
C VAL A 97 6.97 -13.24 -7.21
N SER A 98 7.01 -13.93 -8.35
CA SER A 98 8.23 -14.52 -8.90
C SER A 98 8.89 -13.64 -9.96
N THR A 99 10.02 -14.12 -10.51
CA THR A 99 10.67 -13.53 -11.68
C THR A 99 9.65 -13.42 -12.82
N GLY A 100 9.45 -12.25 -13.36
CA GLY A 100 8.38 -12.01 -14.34
C GLY A 100 7.06 -11.54 -13.73
N SER A 101 6.93 -11.46 -12.41
CA SER A 101 5.81 -10.83 -11.73
C SER A 101 5.86 -9.31 -11.78
N SER A 102 4.79 -8.68 -11.33
CA SER A 102 4.63 -7.23 -11.23
C SER A 102 4.27 -6.83 -9.80
N GLY A 103 3.60 -5.71 -9.60
CA GLY A 103 3.20 -5.25 -8.27
C GLY A 103 4.31 -4.55 -7.50
N ASN A 104 5.34 -4.13 -8.21
CA ASN A 104 6.42 -3.35 -7.63
C ASN A 104 5.96 -1.91 -7.45
N ILE A 105 5.93 -1.44 -6.21
CA ILE A 105 5.53 -0.08 -5.85
C ILE A 105 6.78 0.79 -5.90
N SER A 106 6.76 1.86 -6.66
CA SER A 106 7.88 2.82 -6.74
C SER A 106 7.41 4.25 -6.53
N LEU A 107 8.24 5.04 -5.87
CA LEU A 107 8.03 6.46 -5.65
C LEU A 107 9.37 7.20 -5.74
N ARG A 108 9.43 8.26 -6.57
CA ARG A 108 10.63 9.10 -6.72
C ARG A 108 11.91 8.32 -7.11
N GLY A 109 11.75 7.19 -7.84
CA GLY A 109 12.86 6.32 -8.24
C GLY A 109 13.36 5.37 -7.14
N LEU A 110 12.68 5.30 -6.00
CA LEU A 110 12.88 4.29 -4.96
C LEU A 110 11.90 3.14 -5.16
N VAL A 111 12.35 1.90 -5.03
CA VAL A 111 11.67 0.74 -5.59
C VAL A 111 11.33 -0.29 -4.51
N GLY A 112 10.06 -0.61 -4.37
CA GLY A 112 9.55 -1.53 -3.35
C GLY A 112 10.04 -2.98 -3.48
N SER A 113 10.38 -3.46 -4.69
CA SER A 113 10.93 -4.80 -4.89
C SER A 113 12.28 -5.01 -4.20
N MET A 114 12.95 -3.93 -3.87
CA MET A 114 14.19 -3.94 -3.08
C MET A 114 13.94 -3.65 -1.60
N GLY A 115 12.66 -3.58 -1.15
CA GLY A 115 12.33 -3.24 0.23
C GLY A 115 12.55 -1.76 0.57
N GLN A 116 12.48 -0.85 -0.41
CA GLN A 116 12.65 0.60 -0.19
C GLN A 116 11.33 1.33 0.07
N MET A 117 10.20 0.66 -0.10
CA MET A 117 8.85 1.14 0.20
C MET A 117 8.17 0.20 1.19
N LEU A 118 7.57 0.75 2.23
CA LEU A 118 6.92 -0.02 3.27
C LEU A 118 5.39 0.06 3.14
N VAL A 119 4.73 -1.10 3.19
CA VAL A 119 3.27 -1.17 3.33
C VAL A 119 2.92 -1.65 4.72
N LEU A 120 1.97 -0.95 5.35
CA LEU A 120 1.45 -1.25 6.67
C LEU A 120 -0.05 -1.59 6.58
N ILE A 121 -0.52 -2.44 7.49
CA ILE A 121 -1.94 -2.64 7.77
C ILE A 121 -2.15 -2.30 9.24
N ASP A 122 -2.99 -1.31 9.52
CA ASP A 122 -3.19 -0.73 10.87
C ASP A 122 -1.86 -0.41 11.58
N GLY A 123 -0.86 0.14 10.84
CA GLY A 123 0.45 0.51 11.38
C GLY A 123 1.46 -0.65 11.50
N HIS A 124 1.10 -1.88 11.15
CA HIS A 124 1.96 -3.06 11.25
C HIS A 124 2.55 -3.46 9.90
N PRO A 125 3.87 -3.73 9.81
CA PRO A 125 4.55 -4.05 8.56
C PRO A 125 3.99 -5.29 7.86
N GLN A 126 3.75 -5.16 6.54
CA GLN A 126 3.32 -6.26 5.70
C GLN A 126 4.24 -6.40 4.48
N TYR A 127 5.23 -7.28 4.55
CA TYR A 127 6.13 -7.61 3.45
C TYR A 127 6.67 -9.05 3.57
N ASN A 128 7.28 -9.55 2.51
CA ASN A 128 7.96 -10.86 2.50
C ASN A 128 9.23 -10.80 3.34
N GLY A 129 9.35 -11.64 4.36
CA GLY A 129 10.50 -11.65 5.28
C GLY A 129 11.85 -12.05 4.64
N ILE A 130 11.82 -12.72 3.49
CA ILE A 130 13.02 -13.14 2.76
C ILE A 130 13.51 -12.03 1.82
N TYR A 131 12.59 -11.44 1.04
CA TYR A 131 12.89 -10.49 -0.04
C TYR A 131 12.56 -9.05 0.33
N SER A 132 11.88 -8.81 1.44
CA SER A 132 11.42 -7.50 1.93
C SER A 132 10.51 -6.71 0.98
N HIS A 133 9.97 -7.32 -0.07
CA HIS A 133 9.05 -6.65 -0.99
C HIS A 133 7.59 -6.75 -0.53
N PRO A 134 6.76 -5.75 -0.82
CA PRO A 134 5.32 -5.80 -0.63
C PRO A 134 4.68 -6.94 -1.46
N ILE A 135 3.55 -7.48 -0.98
CA ILE A 135 2.77 -8.49 -1.71
C ILE A 135 1.48 -7.83 -2.19
N SER A 136 1.52 -7.29 -3.39
CA SER A 136 0.52 -6.37 -3.95
C SER A 136 -0.87 -6.97 -4.10
N ASP A 137 -0.98 -8.28 -4.32
CA ASP A 137 -2.26 -9.01 -4.35
C ASP A 137 -2.96 -9.11 -2.98
N SER A 138 -2.31 -8.70 -1.89
CA SER A 138 -2.90 -8.71 -0.54
C SER A 138 -3.63 -7.40 -0.17
N TYR A 139 -3.58 -6.36 -1.00
CA TYR A 139 -4.12 -5.04 -0.66
C TYR A 139 -5.51 -4.84 -1.27
N ASN A 140 -6.52 -5.46 -0.63
CA ASN A 140 -7.90 -5.43 -1.10
C ASN A 140 -8.63 -4.17 -0.62
N ALA A 141 -9.44 -3.58 -1.49
CA ALA A 141 -10.18 -2.35 -1.24
C ALA A 141 -11.29 -2.49 -0.19
N ASP A 142 -11.86 -3.69 -0.05
CA ASP A 142 -12.96 -3.98 0.88
C ASP A 142 -12.53 -3.87 2.36
N MET A 143 -11.27 -4.12 2.67
CA MET A 143 -10.77 -4.03 4.04
C MET A 143 -10.45 -2.60 4.50
N ALA A 144 -10.27 -1.64 3.58
CA ALA A 144 -9.75 -0.31 3.90
C ALA A 144 -10.86 0.69 4.23
N GLU A 145 -10.72 1.41 5.33
CA GLU A 145 -11.47 2.63 5.64
C GLU A 145 -10.83 3.84 4.95
N ARG A 146 -9.50 3.88 4.97
CA ARG A 146 -8.70 4.86 4.25
C ARG A 146 -7.30 4.32 4.01
N VAL A 147 -6.58 4.97 3.10
CA VAL A 147 -5.14 4.72 2.88
C VAL A 147 -4.40 6.02 3.12
N GLU A 148 -3.40 5.99 3.97
CA GLU A 148 -2.52 7.12 4.27
C GLU A 148 -1.17 6.85 3.61
N ILE A 149 -0.73 7.75 2.73
CA ILE A 149 0.52 7.62 2.00
C ILE A 149 1.47 8.73 2.41
N LEU A 150 2.57 8.35 3.05
CA LEU A 150 3.63 9.25 3.43
C LEU A 150 4.71 9.21 2.34
N ARG A 151 4.94 10.35 1.71
CA ARG A 151 5.91 10.52 0.62
C ARG A 151 7.24 10.99 1.16
N GLY A 152 8.32 10.28 0.82
CA GLY A 152 9.66 10.49 1.37
C GLY A 152 9.94 9.62 2.59
N PRO A 153 11.19 9.66 3.11
CA PRO A 153 11.64 8.78 4.18
C PRO A 153 10.80 8.90 5.44
N ALA A 154 10.37 7.76 5.96
CA ALA A 154 9.67 7.61 7.22
C ALA A 154 10.43 6.67 8.18
N SER A 155 11.71 6.44 7.90
CA SER A 155 12.54 5.50 8.67
C SER A 155 12.70 5.90 10.14
N MET A 156 12.55 7.17 10.48
CA MET A 156 12.55 7.63 11.87
C MET A 156 11.41 7.00 12.69
N LEU A 157 10.21 6.89 12.11
CA LEU A 157 9.05 6.29 12.78
C LEU A 157 8.93 4.78 12.57
N TYR A 158 9.28 4.27 11.38
CA TYR A 158 8.97 2.91 10.95
C TYR A 158 10.17 2.02 10.66
N GLY A 159 11.39 2.55 10.82
CA GLY A 159 12.63 1.80 10.67
C GLY A 159 13.00 1.48 9.22
N SER A 160 13.65 0.36 9.05
CA SER A 160 14.05 -0.17 7.75
C SER A 160 12.85 -0.37 6.81
N ASN A 161 13.07 -0.33 5.51
CA ASN A 161 12.08 -0.44 4.42
C ASN A 161 11.18 0.79 4.22
N ALA A 162 11.13 1.75 5.17
CA ALA A 162 10.44 3.03 5.01
C ALA A 162 11.32 4.11 4.38
N MET A 163 12.33 3.71 3.61
CA MET A 163 13.33 4.59 3.01
C MET A 163 12.74 5.53 1.96
N GLY A 164 11.83 5.05 1.12
CA GLY A 164 11.18 5.83 0.06
C GLY A 164 9.80 6.37 0.45
N GLY A 165 9.18 5.81 1.46
CA GLY A 165 7.85 6.18 1.93
C GLY A 165 7.09 5.03 2.56
N VAL A 166 5.88 5.34 3.00
CA VAL A 166 4.98 4.39 3.67
C VAL A 166 3.58 4.47 3.06
N ILE A 167 2.96 3.34 2.83
CA ILE A 167 1.54 3.20 2.51
C ILE A 167 0.88 2.47 3.69
N ASN A 168 0.05 3.16 4.46
CA ASN A 168 -0.67 2.55 5.59
C ASN A 168 -2.14 2.36 5.24
N ILE A 169 -2.58 1.12 5.23
CA ILE A 169 -3.97 0.72 5.01
C ILE A 169 -4.63 0.65 6.38
N VAL A 170 -5.49 1.62 6.68
CA VAL A 170 -6.28 1.64 7.91
C VAL A 170 -7.56 0.85 7.68
N THR A 171 -7.76 -0.22 8.46
CA THR A 171 -8.88 -1.13 8.25
C THR A 171 -10.20 -0.59 8.78
N ARG A 172 -11.30 -1.06 8.18
CA ARG A 172 -12.67 -0.63 8.52
C ARG A 172 -13.06 -1.03 9.95
N GLN A 173 -13.77 -0.12 10.60
CA GLN A 173 -14.38 -0.32 11.92
C GLN A 173 -15.61 0.57 12.06
N MET A 174 -16.62 0.14 12.79
CA MET A 174 -17.77 0.99 13.14
C MET A 174 -17.49 1.78 14.40
N ASP A 175 -17.81 3.09 14.37
CA ASP A 175 -17.69 4.00 15.51
C ASP A 175 -19.01 4.17 16.28
N THR A 176 -20.15 3.92 15.63
CA THR A 176 -21.50 4.03 16.19
C THR A 176 -22.19 2.68 16.25
N ASP A 177 -23.07 2.50 17.25
CA ASP A 177 -23.87 1.29 17.38
C ASP A 177 -24.74 1.06 16.13
N GLY A 178 -24.82 -0.19 15.69
CA GLY A 178 -25.56 -0.60 14.51
C GLY A 178 -24.94 -1.76 13.77
N CYS A 179 -25.50 -2.07 12.60
CA CYS A 179 -25.01 -3.08 11.68
C CYS A 179 -24.97 -2.50 10.26
N LYS A 180 -23.92 -2.76 9.53
CA LYS A 180 -23.80 -2.43 8.10
C LYS A 180 -23.28 -3.65 7.36
N THR A 181 -23.95 -4.03 6.28
CA THR A 181 -23.48 -5.10 5.40
C THR A 181 -23.42 -4.61 3.96
N SER A 182 -22.49 -5.14 3.19
CA SER A 182 -22.42 -4.86 1.76
C SER A 182 -21.97 -6.10 1.00
N LEU A 183 -22.53 -6.26 -0.18
CA LEU A 183 -22.17 -7.31 -1.15
C LEU A 183 -21.98 -6.63 -2.51
N ASN A 184 -20.81 -6.79 -3.10
CA ASN A 184 -20.51 -6.35 -4.46
C ASN A 184 -20.24 -7.58 -5.33
N ILE A 185 -20.89 -7.68 -6.48
CA ILE A 185 -20.68 -8.72 -7.48
C ILE A 185 -20.48 -8.03 -8.82
N SER A 186 -19.44 -8.42 -9.53
CA SER A 186 -19.11 -7.83 -10.84
C SER A 186 -18.51 -8.85 -11.80
N GLY A 187 -18.59 -8.52 -13.07
CA GLY A 187 -17.98 -9.27 -14.15
C GLY A 187 -17.54 -8.35 -15.30
N GLY A 188 -16.64 -8.84 -16.14
CA GLY A 188 -16.12 -8.03 -17.23
C GLY A 188 -15.17 -8.75 -18.19
N SER A 189 -14.33 -7.98 -18.83
CA SER A 189 -13.39 -8.45 -19.86
C SER A 189 -12.56 -9.64 -19.39
N TYR A 190 -12.22 -10.50 -20.32
CA TYR A 190 -11.37 -11.69 -20.11
C TYR A 190 -11.92 -12.69 -19.05
N GLY A 191 -13.24 -12.85 -18.99
CA GLY A 191 -13.88 -13.76 -18.02
C GLY A 191 -13.65 -13.35 -16.56
N THR A 192 -13.40 -12.06 -16.32
CA THR A 192 -13.20 -11.54 -14.97
C THR A 192 -14.48 -11.59 -14.15
N ILE A 193 -14.39 -12.11 -12.94
CA ILE A 193 -15.45 -12.13 -11.93
C ILE A 193 -14.85 -11.67 -10.62
N GLU A 194 -15.52 -10.74 -9.94
CA GLU A 194 -15.13 -10.25 -8.61
C GLU A 194 -16.35 -10.26 -7.68
N THR A 195 -16.13 -10.68 -6.44
CA THR A 195 -17.14 -10.64 -5.40
C THR A 195 -16.50 -10.20 -4.08
N ASN A 196 -17.13 -9.25 -3.41
CA ASN A 196 -16.72 -8.77 -2.09
C ASN A 196 -17.93 -8.72 -1.18
N ALA A 197 -17.81 -9.28 0.01
CA ALA A 197 -18.82 -9.20 1.06
C ALA A 197 -18.19 -8.62 2.32
N THR A 198 -18.85 -7.65 2.96
CA THR A 198 -18.41 -7.05 4.22
C THR A 198 -19.58 -6.97 5.18
N ALA A 199 -19.34 -7.31 6.44
CA ALA A 199 -20.27 -7.14 7.53
C ALA A 199 -19.57 -6.42 8.69
N MET A 200 -20.21 -5.37 9.19
CA MET A 200 -19.72 -4.59 10.33
C MET A 200 -20.83 -4.46 11.36
N TRP A 201 -20.47 -4.60 12.60
CA TRP A 201 -21.39 -4.51 13.70
C TRP A 201 -20.73 -3.83 14.90
N LYS A 202 -21.47 -2.96 15.59
CA LYS A 202 -21.09 -2.40 16.87
C LYS A 202 -22.28 -2.40 17.81
N GLN A 203 -22.04 -2.81 19.04
CA GLN A 203 -23.01 -2.71 20.11
C GLN A 203 -22.28 -2.42 21.42
N ARG A 204 -22.56 -1.26 22.00
CA ARG A 204 -21.96 -0.79 23.25
C ARG A 204 -20.42 -0.79 23.14
N LYS A 205 -19.76 -1.74 23.85
CA LYS A 205 -18.30 -1.85 23.94
C LYS A 205 -17.66 -2.71 22.85
N TRP A 206 -18.46 -3.48 22.11
CA TRP A 206 -17.96 -4.42 21.11
C TRP A 206 -18.12 -3.86 19.70
N SER A 207 -17.09 -4.02 18.89
CA SER A 207 -17.15 -3.79 17.46
C SER A 207 -16.56 -4.98 16.71
N THR A 208 -17.16 -5.34 15.59
CA THR A 208 -16.68 -6.44 14.73
C THR A 208 -16.79 -6.02 13.29
N THR A 209 -15.75 -6.31 12.51
CA THR A 209 -15.74 -6.19 11.05
C THR A 209 -15.26 -7.51 10.47
N ALA A 210 -15.97 -8.02 9.48
CA ALA A 210 -15.55 -9.18 8.71
C ALA A 210 -15.74 -8.90 7.22
N SER A 211 -14.75 -9.26 6.40
CA SER A 211 -14.88 -9.21 4.95
C SER A 211 -14.35 -10.48 4.30
N ALA A 212 -14.89 -10.80 3.13
CA ALA A 212 -14.42 -11.88 2.28
C ALA A 212 -14.47 -11.43 0.82
N ASN A 213 -13.47 -11.80 0.04
CA ASN A 213 -13.42 -11.48 -1.37
C ASN A 213 -12.99 -12.70 -2.20
N TYR A 214 -13.44 -12.69 -3.43
CA TYR A 214 -13.04 -13.62 -4.48
C TYR A 214 -12.84 -12.86 -5.77
N GLY A 215 -11.84 -13.24 -6.55
CA GLY A 215 -11.61 -12.67 -7.85
C GLY A 215 -10.92 -13.68 -8.76
N ARG A 216 -11.33 -13.71 -10.04
CA ARG A 216 -10.66 -14.50 -11.08
C ARG A 216 -10.63 -13.73 -12.39
N THR A 217 -9.69 -14.06 -13.26
CA THR A 217 -9.63 -13.61 -14.65
C THR A 217 -8.77 -14.54 -15.47
N ASP A 218 -9.06 -14.66 -16.76
CA ASP A 218 -8.18 -15.35 -17.70
C ASP A 218 -7.07 -14.43 -18.22
N ASN A 219 -7.21 -13.10 -17.97
CA ASN A 219 -6.34 -12.03 -18.47
C ASN A 219 -6.27 -11.97 -20.02
N HIS A 220 -5.54 -10.97 -20.54
CA HIS A 220 -5.53 -10.64 -21.98
C HIS A 220 -4.54 -11.46 -22.83
N ARG A 221 -3.64 -12.22 -22.21
CA ARG A 221 -2.69 -13.11 -22.89
C ARG A 221 -2.98 -14.58 -22.50
N PRO A 222 -2.79 -15.54 -23.42
CA PRO A 222 -2.87 -16.96 -23.07
C PRO A 222 -1.94 -17.32 -21.90
N HIS A 223 -2.38 -18.23 -21.06
CA HIS A 223 -1.62 -18.69 -19.87
C HIS A 223 -1.29 -17.61 -18.84
N MET A 224 -2.17 -16.62 -18.68
CA MET A 224 -2.07 -15.56 -17.66
C MET A 224 -3.16 -15.63 -16.59
N GLY A 225 -3.86 -16.75 -16.45
CA GLY A 225 -4.95 -16.88 -15.49
C GLY A 225 -4.55 -16.50 -14.08
N PHE A 226 -5.46 -15.81 -13.38
CA PHE A 226 -5.32 -15.43 -11.98
C PHE A 226 -6.58 -15.77 -11.20
N GLU A 227 -6.41 -16.25 -9.99
CA GLU A 227 -7.50 -16.54 -9.05
C GLU A 227 -7.07 -16.20 -7.63
N GLN A 228 -7.95 -15.55 -6.88
CA GLN A 228 -7.68 -15.05 -5.54
C GLN A 228 -8.86 -15.25 -4.60
N TRP A 229 -8.55 -15.62 -3.36
CA TRP A 229 -9.43 -15.60 -2.21
C TRP A 229 -8.80 -14.76 -1.11
N GLY A 230 -9.59 -13.93 -0.46
CA GLY A 230 -9.11 -13.11 0.64
C GLY A 230 -10.18 -12.93 1.70
N GLY A 231 -9.76 -12.47 2.87
CA GLY A 231 -10.67 -12.12 3.94
C GLY A 231 -9.96 -11.43 5.10
N MET A 232 -10.75 -10.70 5.87
CA MET A 232 -10.32 -9.99 7.07
C MET A 232 -11.37 -10.18 8.18
N ALA A 233 -10.90 -10.27 9.40
CA ALA A 233 -11.72 -10.18 10.61
C ALA A 233 -11.04 -9.27 11.62
N LYS A 234 -11.78 -8.31 12.19
CA LYS A 234 -11.34 -7.40 13.25
C LYS A 234 -12.38 -7.38 14.36
N VAL A 235 -11.92 -7.53 15.58
CA VAL A 235 -12.75 -7.41 16.79
C VAL A 235 -12.14 -6.34 17.68
N GLY A 236 -12.95 -5.37 18.08
CA GLY A 236 -12.59 -4.32 19.02
C GLY A 236 -13.43 -4.38 20.29
N TYR A 237 -12.83 -4.01 21.41
CA TYR A 237 -13.49 -3.92 22.70
C TYR A 237 -13.09 -2.65 23.46
N ASP A 238 -14.05 -1.80 23.77
CA ASP A 238 -13.86 -0.59 24.57
C ASP A 238 -13.84 -0.97 26.07
N ILE A 239 -12.65 -1.19 26.63
CA ILE A 239 -12.44 -1.59 28.03
C ILE A 239 -13.00 -0.49 28.95
N SER A 240 -12.62 0.76 28.64
CA SER A 240 -13.05 1.96 29.38
C SER A 240 -13.15 3.16 28.43
N LYS A 241 -13.44 4.35 28.96
CA LYS A 241 -13.40 5.62 28.18
C LYS A 241 -12.02 5.94 27.61
N HIS A 242 -10.97 5.34 28.18
CA HIS A 242 -9.58 5.67 27.84
C HIS A 242 -8.81 4.50 27.25
N TRP A 243 -9.32 3.27 27.36
CA TRP A 243 -8.62 2.07 26.91
C TRP A 243 -9.50 1.25 25.98
N SER A 244 -8.92 0.85 24.87
CA SER A 244 -9.53 -0.10 23.93
C SER A 244 -8.53 -1.18 23.53
N ALA A 245 -9.04 -2.37 23.27
CA ALA A 245 -8.27 -3.49 22.75
C ALA A 245 -8.82 -3.90 21.38
N SER A 246 -7.97 -4.36 20.49
CA SER A 246 -8.40 -4.91 19.21
C SER A 246 -7.55 -6.09 18.78
N ILE A 247 -8.17 -7.01 18.05
CA ILE A 247 -7.51 -8.10 17.34
C ILE A 247 -7.91 -7.99 15.88
N ASN A 248 -6.93 -8.02 15.00
CA ASN A 248 -7.12 -7.99 13.55
C ASN A 248 -6.39 -9.16 12.91
N ALA A 249 -7.03 -9.81 11.94
CA ALA A 249 -6.39 -10.81 11.11
C ALA A 249 -6.89 -10.67 9.67
N ASN A 250 -5.98 -10.70 8.71
CA ASN A 250 -6.31 -10.83 7.31
C ASN A 250 -5.49 -11.92 6.65
N ALA A 251 -6.04 -12.52 5.61
CA ALA A 251 -5.34 -13.53 4.83
C ALA A 251 -5.77 -13.46 3.37
N THR A 252 -4.83 -13.75 2.48
CA THR A 252 -5.04 -13.83 1.04
C THR A 252 -4.35 -15.08 0.51
N ALA A 253 -5.04 -15.80 -0.36
CA ALA A 253 -4.48 -16.92 -1.12
C ALA A 253 -4.74 -16.68 -2.60
N PHE A 254 -3.72 -16.81 -3.44
CA PHE A 254 -3.90 -16.66 -4.87
C PHE A 254 -3.05 -17.62 -5.69
N THR A 255 -3.53 -17.89 -6.89
CA THR A 255 -2.82 -18.60 -7.95
C THR A 255 -2.64 -17.64 -9.12
N SER A 256 -1.42 -17.54 -9.62
CA SER A 256 -1.08 -16.70 -10.78
C SER A 256 -0.25 -17.49 -11.77
N ARG A 257 -0.63 -17.41 -13.05
CA ARG A 257 0.15 -17.96 -14.17
C ARG A 257 0.73 -16.83 -14.98
N TYR A 258 1.90 -17.05 -15.56
CA TYR A 258 2.48 -16.06 -16.43
C TYR A 258 3.26 -16.70 -17.60
N PRO A 259 3.09 -16.17 -18.83
CA PRO A 259 3.70 -16.74 -20.02
C PRO A 259 5.08 -16.19 -20.35
N GLY A 260 5.71 -15.41 -19.45
CA GLY A 260 6.95 -14.70 -19.76
C GLY A 260 6.75 -13.47 -20.63
N SER A 261 7.85 -12.84 -21.08
CA SER A 261 7.79 -11.77 -22.08
C SER A 261 7.46 -12.32 -23.49
N THR A 262 7.12 -11.42 -24.40
CA THR A 262 6.88 -11.79 -25.82
C THR A 262 8.10 -12.40 -26.47
N ASP A 263 9.30 -11.90 -26.12
CA ASP A 263 10.58 -12.31 -26.71
C ASP A 263 11.22 -13.51 -26.00
N ALA A 264 10.80 -13.79 -24.76
CA ALA A 264 11.27 -14.91 -23.97
C ALA A 264 10.09 -15.59 -23.24
N PRO A 265 9.27 -16.35 -23.98
CA PRO A 265 8.11 -17.03 -23.40
C PRO A 265 8.53 -18.11 -22.41
N VAL A 266 7.66 -18.32 -21.42
CA VAL A 266 7.81 -19.35 -20.38
C VAL A 266 6.57 -20.22 -20.38
N TYR A 267 6.76 -21.52 -20.35
CA TYR A 267 5.69 -22.51 -20.40
C TYR A 267 5.49 -23.19 -19.04
N GLY A 268 4.24 -23.32 -18.60
CA GLY A 268 3.88 -23.99 -17.37
C GLY A 268 4.26 -23.26 -16.07
N ALA A 269 4.58 -21.96 -16.16
CA ALA A 269 4.87 -21.16 -14.95
C ALA A 269 3.60 -20.89 -14.15
N GLU A 270 3.61 -21.26 -12.85
CA GLU A 270 2.48 -21.11 -11.95
C GLU A 270 2.93 -20.88 -10.50
N GLN A 271 2.22 -20.02 -9.79
CA GLN A 271 2.52 -19.62 -8.42
C GLN A 271 1.30 -19.81 -7.54
N TRP A 272 1.49 -20.45 -6.40
CA TRP A 272 0.48 -20.62 -5.34
C TRP A 272 1.00 -19.93 -4.09
N ILE A 273 0.37 -18.84 -3.73
CA ILE A 273 0.81 -17.94 -2.68
C ILE A 273 -0.26 -17.84 -1.59
N LYS A 274 0.17 -17.89 -0.35
CA LYS A 274 -0.67 -17.62 0.83
C LYS A 274 0.05 -16.61 1.71
N ARG A 275 -0.64 -15.51 2.04
CA ARG A 275 -0.12 -14.45 2.91
C ARG A 275 -1.14 -14.13 3.98
N GLY A 276 -0.67 -13.74 5.15
CA GLY A 276 -1.53 -13.26 6.22
C GLY A 276 -0.81 -12.28 7.12
N VAL A 277 -1.60 -11.45 7.80
CA VAL A 277 -1.18 -10.56 8.88
C VAL A 277 -2.15 -10.74 10.03
N ALA A 278 -1.64 -10.85 11.24
CA ALA A 278 -2.43 -10.81 12.46
C ALA A 278 -1.80 -9.84 13.47
N SER A 279 -2.63 -9.11 14.19
CA SER A 279 -2.18 -8.20 15.26
C SER A 279 -3.16 -8.18 16.43
N ALA A 280 -2.61 -7.90 17.60
CA ALA A 280 -3.38 -7.57 18.80
C ALA A 280 -2.81 -6.27 19.37
N SER A 281 -3.68 -5.30 19.61
CA SER A 281 -3.31 -3.96 20.07
C SER A 281 -4.10 -3.58 21.31
N LEU A 282 -3.43 -2.90 22.24
CA LEU A 282 -4.01 -2.23 23.39
C LEU A 282 -3.69 -0.73 23.26
N THR A 283 -4.72 0.08 23.06
CA THR A 283 -4.59 1.52 22.81
C THR A 283 -5.10 2.30 24.01
N ASN A 284 -4.38 3.35 24.40
CA ASN A 284 -4.87 4.33 25.38
C ASN A 284 -5.10 5.69 24.72
N ARG A 285 -6.10 6.42 25.24
CA ARG A 285 -6.43 7.78 24.78
C ARG A 285 -6.90 8.63 25.94
N TYR A 286 -6.12 9.63 26.29
CA TYR A 286 -6.43 10.65 27.28
C TYR A 286 -6.46 12.03 26.61
N GLY A 287 -6.91 13.08 27.29
CA GLY A 287 -6.98 14.41 26.71
C GLY A 287 -5.63 14.97 26.21
N ASN A 288 -4.54 14.60 26.86
CA ASN A 288 -3.18 15.08 26.57
C ASN A 288 -2.22 13.99 26.09
N SER A 289 -2.64 12.73 26.01
CA SER A 289 -1.78 11.63 25.58
C SER A 289 -2.53 10.51 24.88
N THR A 290 -1.85 9.84 23.94
CA THR A 290 -2.31 8.64 23.25
C THR A 290 -1.15 7.68 23.09
N GLY A 291 -1.42 6.39 23.21
CA GLY A 291 -0.38 5.37 23.02
C GLY A 291 -0.95 4.03 22.62
N GLU A 292 -0.08 3.15 22.20
CA GLU A 292 -0.43 1.79 21.81
C GLU A 292 0.69 0.84 22.18
N VAL A 293 0.31 -0.35 22.59
CA VAL A 293 1.18 -1.52 22.65
C VAL A 293 0.56 -2.59 21.76
N SER A 294 1.33 -3.11 20.83
CA SER A 294 0.87 -4.12 19.88
C SER A 294 1.85 -5.26 19.70
N VAL A 295 1.30 -6.43 19.43
CA VAL A 295 2.02 -7.61 18.97
C VAL A 295 1.45 -7.98 17.60
N PHE A 296 2.32 -8.26 16.63
CA PHE A 296 1.89 -8.55 15.28
C PHE A 296 2.74 -9.63 14.63
N THR A 297 2.18 -10.28 13.62
CA THR A 297 2.89 -11.20 12.75
C THR A 297 2.39 -11.06 11.31
N SER A 298 3.32 -11.00 10.35
CA SER A 298 3.08 -11.14 8.92
C SER A 298 3.76 -12.43 8.46
N PHE A 299 3.04 -13.30 7.79
CA PHE A 299 3.56 -14.61 7.38
C PHE A 299 3.19 -14.98 5.96
N GLY A 300 3.98 -15.87 5.34
CA GLY A 300 3.71 -16.32 3.99
C GLY A 300 4.25 -17.71 3.67
N PHE A 301 3.54 -18.34 2.71
CA PHE A 301 3.91 -19.62 2.12
C PHE A 301 3.82 -19.50 0.61
N HIS A 302 4.94 -19.74 -0.06
CA HIS A 302 5.03 -19.71 -1.51
C HIS A 302 5.36 -21.09 -2.04
N LYS A 303 4.67 -21.49 -3.08
CA LYS A 303 4.99 -22.63 -3.95
C LYS A 303 5.00 -22.08 -5.37
N ILE A 304 6.12 -22.22 -6.07
CA ILE A 304 6.32 -21.62 -7.39
C ILE A 304 6.90 -22.68 -8.32
N ASP A 305 6.27 -22.80 -9.47
CA ASP A 305 6.83 -23.43 -10.66
C ASP A 305 7.30 -22.30 -11.57
N ASP A 306 8.60 -22.19 -11.78
CA ASP A 306 9.15 -21.16 -12.66
C ASP A 306 8.95 -21.49 -14.14
N GLY A 307 8.37 -22.67 -14.45
CA GLY A 307 8.17 -23.14 -15.81
C GLY A 307 9.49 -23.45 -16.54
N VAL A 308 9.38 -23.56 -17.85
CA VAL A 308 10.49 -23.89 -18.74
C VAL A 308 10.47 -23.00 -19.99
N LYS A 309 11.62 -22.83 -20.64
CA LYS A 309 11.72 -22.09 -21.91
C LYS A 309 11.39 -22.95 -23.13
N ASP A 310 11.64 -24.25 -23.06
CA ASP A 310 11.31 -25.21 -24.12
C ASP A 310 9.88 -25.73 -23.90
N PRO A 311 8.94 -25.54 -24.85
CA PRO A 311 7.55 -25.98 -24.71
C PRO A 311 7.41 -27.50 -24.61
N THR A 312 8.41 -28.28 -25.02
CA THR A 312 8.42 -29.75 -24.95
C THR A 312 8.99 -30.28 -23.63
N ALA A 313 9.63 -29.42 -22.83
CA ALA A 313 10.19 -29.78 -21.53
C ALA A 313 9.16 -29.56 -20.40
N SER A 314 9.43 -30.15 -19.26
CA SER A 314 8.70 -29.89 -18.02
C SER A 314 9.67 -29.61 -16.88
N SER A 315 9.31 -28.68 -16.02
CA SER A 315 10.06 -28.46 -14.77
C SER A 315 9.85 -29.67 -13.83
N ASN A 316 10.94 -30.14 -13.22
CA ASN A 316 10.92 -31.27 -12.32
C ASN A 316 10.87 -30.89 -10.83
N ARG A 317 10.82 -29.58 -10.52
CA ARG A 317 10.91 -29.07 -9.15
C ARG A 317 9.98 -27.87 -8.93
N TYR A 318 9.61 -27.68 -7.67
CA TYR A 318 9.00 -26.46 -7.17
C TYR A 318 10.00 -25.67 -6.30
N PHE A 319 10.06 -24.38 -6.50
CA PHE A 319 10.59 -23.49 -5.47
C PHE A 319 9.56 -23.33 -4.35
N ARG A 320 9.99 -23.44 -3.12
CA ARG A 320 9.16 -23.22 -1.93
C ARG A 320 9.82 -22.24 -1.00
N SER A 321 9.04 -21.34 -0.43
CA SER A 321 9.50 -20.52 0.66
C SER A 321 8.43 -20.38 1.73
N LYS A 322 8.89 -20.14 2.95
CA LYS A 322 8.06 -19.74 4.08
C LYS A 322 8.81 -18.67 4.85
N ASP A 323 8.06 -17.66 5.25
CA ASP A 323 8.60 -16.53 6.01
C ASP A 323 7.60 -16.06 7.06
N ALA A 324 8.13 -15.43 8.09
CA ALA A 324 7.36 -14.73 9.10
C ALA A 324 8.16 -13.52 9.60
N LEU A 325 7.46 -12.42 9.79
CA LEU A 325 7.92 -11.24 10.50
C LEU A 325 7.02 -11.09 11.72
N THR A 326 7.55 -11.28 12.92
CA THR A 326 6.82 -11.16 14.18
C THR A 326 7.44 -10.04 14.98
N GLY A 327 6.63 -9.17 15.57
CA GLY A 327 7.14 -8.02 16.30
C GLY A 327 6.26 -7.55 17.44
N VAL A 328 6.87 -6.70 18.24
CA VAL A 328 6.23 -5.92 19.29
C VAL A 328 6.53 -4.46 19.04
N SER A 329 5.53 -3.61 19.10
CA SER A 329 5.68 -2.15 19.03
C SER A 329 4.97 -1.51 20.21
N ALA A 330 5.61 -0.56 20.85
CA ALA A 330 5.00 0.23 21.90
C ALA A 330 5.38 1.70 21.74
N TYR A 331 4.41 2.59 21.81
CA TYR A 331 4.66 4.02 21.80
C TYR A 331 3.70 4.78 22.71
N GLN A 332 4.15 5.95 23.16
CA GLN A 332 3.33 6.93 23.85
C GLN A 332 3.62 8.32 23.27
N SER A 333 2.55 8.99 22.83
CA SER A 333 2.57 10.38 22.38
C SER A 333 1.88 11.23 23.42
N MET A 334 2.53 12.27 23.95
CA MET A 334 2.03 13.06 25.06
C MET A 334 2.39 14.55 24.90
N ARG A 335 1.55 15.42 25.47
CA ARG A 335 1.85 16.83 25.65
C ARG A 335 2.67 16.97 26.95
N LEU A 336 3.90 17.45 26.85
CA LEU A 336 4.75 17.69 28.04
C LEU A 336 4.52 19.08 28.63
N TRP A 337 4.40 20.09 27.76
CA TRP A 337 4.11 21.48 28.08
C TRP A 337 3.21 22.08 26.99
N THR A 338 2.90 23.35 27.09
CA THR A 338 2.03 24.05 26.16
C THR A 338 2.56 23.91 24.71
N ASP A 339 1.66 23.55 23.80
CA ASP A 339 1.93 23.46 22.35
C ASP A 339 3.06 22.50 21.97
N SER A 340 3.45 21.59 22.89
CA SER A 340 4.41 20.52 22.63
C SER A 340 3.71 19.20 22.37
N ARG A 341 4.40 18.31 21.64
CA ARG A 341 4.07 16.89 21.53
C ARG A 341 5.34 16.07 21.46
N LEU A 342 5.56 15.23 22.45
CA LEU A 342 6.62 14.23 22.45
C LEU A 342 6.01 12.86 22.17
N THR A 343 6.55 12.16 21.17
CA THR A 343 6.29 10.74 20.92
C THR A 343 7.56 9.94 21.19
N ILE A 344 7.46 8.96 22.07
CA ILE A 344 8.55 8.01 22.34
C ILE A 344 8.05 6.61 22.03
N GLY A 345 8.93 5.74 21.55
CA GLY A 345 8.54 4.38 21.27
C GLY A 345 9.72 3.42 21.15
N VAL A 346 9.38 2.14 21.18
CA VAL A 346 10.28 1.02 21.02
C VAL A 346 9.65 0.00 20.08
N ASP A 347 10.47 -0.59 19.21
CA ASP A 347 10.07 -1.64 18.29
C ASP A 347 11.02 -2.81 18.41
N TYR A 348 10.49 -4.03 18.34
CA TYR A 348 11.27 -5.25 18.17
C TYR A 348 10.68 -6.08 17.04
N GLN A 349 11.52 -6.62 16.17
CA GLN A 349 11.12 -7.49 15.08
C GLN A 349 12.03 -8.71 15.00
N HIS A 350 11.41 -9.87 14.88
CA HIS A 350 12.04 -11.14 14.55
C HIS A 350 11.60 -11.56 13.15
N ILE A 351 12.54 -11.66 12.24
CA ILE A 351 12.28 -11.98 10.83
C ILE A 351 12.86 -13.36 10.54
N TYR A 352 11.99 -14.30 10.21
CA TYR A 352 12.32 -15.67 9.82
C TYR A 352 12.09 -15.87 8.32
N GLY A 353 12.93 -16.67 7.67
CA GLY A 353 12.74 -17.05 6.29
C GLY A 353 13.52 -18.29 5.89
N ARG A 354 12.86 -19.18 5.15
CA ARG A 354 13.46 -20.39 4.58
C ARG A 354 13.01 -20.58 3.15
N ALA A 355 13.97 -20.81 2.24
CA ALA A 355 13.72 -21.12 0.84
C ALA A 355 14.39 -22.43 0.45
N TYR A 356 13.69 -23.26 -0.34
CA TYR A 356 14.16 -24.60 -0.74
C TYR A 356 13.45 -25.07 -2.02
N TYR A 357 14.03 -26.05 -2.68
CA TYR A 357 13.42 -26.73 -3.81
C TYR A 357 12.92 -28.11 -3.40
N THR A 358 11.76 -28.52 -3.95
CA THR A 358 11.23 -29.89 -3.78
C THR A 358 11.04 -30.55 -5.13
N SER A 359 11.29 -31.85 -5.21
CA SER A 359 10.92 -32.65 -6.38
C SER A 359 9.41 -32.61 -6.62
N LYS A 360 8.98 -32.51 -7.86
CA LYS A 360 7.56 -32.66 -8.24
C LYS A 360 7.07 -34.08 -8.11
N GLU A 361 7.95 -35.04 -8.36
CA GLU A 361 7.65 -36.47 -8.36
C GLU A 361 7.59 -37.05 -6.94
N THR A 362 8.65 -36.85 -6.14
CA THR A 362 8.77 -37.47 -4.81
C THR A 362 8.34 -36.54 -3.66
N GLY A 363 8.28 -35.23 -3.89
CA GLY A 363 8.03 -34.23 -2.84
C GLY A 363 9.24 -33.97 -1.93
N GLU A 364 10.34 -34.68 -2.12
CA GLU A 364 11.54 -34.56 -1.30
C GLU A 364 12.25 -33.22 -1.49
N VAL A 365 12.93 -32.76 -0.44
CA VAL A 365 13.75 -31.54 -0.49
C VAL A 365 15.03 -31.82 -1.27
N LEU A 366 15.18 -31.18 -2.41
CA LEU A 366 16.35 -31.32 -3.30
C LEU A 366 17.51 -30.44 -2.84
N ASN A 367 17.21 -29.20 -2.46
CA ASN A 367 18.21 -28.22 -2.06
C ASN A 367 17.58 -27.12 -1.19
N THR A 368 18.35 -26.59 -0.24
CA THR A 368 17.97 -25.40 0.54
C THR A 368 18.81 -24.20 0.10
N ALA A 369 18.14 -23.09 -0.19
CA ALA A 369 18.81 -21.87 -0.61
C ALA A 369 19.69 -21.25 0.49
N ASN A 370 19.35 -21.48 1.77
CA ASN A 370 20.09 -21.02 2.94
C ASN A 370 21.30 -21.93 3.32
N LYS A 371 21.72 -22.83 2.45
CA LYS A 371 22.67 -23.90 2.80
C LYS A 371 24.07 -23.40 3.20
N GLN A 372 24.50 -22.25 2.67
CA GLN A 372 25.86 -21.74 2.91
C GLN A 372 26.05 -21.16 4.29
N SER A 373 25.08 -20.41 4.84
CA SER A 373 25.18 -19.75 6.14
C SER A 373 24.50 -20.51 7.28
N GLY A 374 23.54 -21.40 6.95
CA GLY A 374 22.65 -22.04 7.93
C GLY A 374 21.69 -21.07 8.63
N ARG A 375 21.77 -19.77 8.36
CA ARG A 375 20.96 -18.74 9.00
C ARG A 375 19.62 -18.60 8.30
N SER A 376 18.56 -18.51 9.10
CA SER A 376 17.17 -18.37 8.63
C SER A 376 16.39 -17.29 9.40
N TYR A 377 17.06 -16.47 10.18
CA TYR A 377 16.44 -15.39 10.95
C TYR A 377 17.38 -14.20 11.14
N ARG A 378 16.80 -13.04 11.45
CA ARG A 378 17.46 -11.81 11.88
C ARG A 378 16.55 -11.08 12.87
N ASN A 379 17.15 -10.27 13.74
CA ASN A 379 16.43 -9.46 14.73
C ASN A 379 16.76 -8.00 14.53
N GLU A 380 15.76 -7.17 14.77
CA GLU A 380 15.88 -5.71 14.78
C GLU A 380 15.24 -5.19 16.07
N ILE A 381 15.93 -4.29 16.77
CA ILE A 381 15.42 -3.58 17.95
C ILE A 381 15.72 -2.11 17.81
N ALA A 382 14.73 -1.28 18.12
CA ALA A 382 14.88 0.17 18.00
C ALA A 382 14.19 0.93 19.11
N GLY A 383 14.76 2.10 19.42
CA GLY A 383 14.13 3.12 20.23
C GLY A 383 14.08 4.44 19.47
N TYR A 384 13.01 5.22 19.63
CA TYR A 384 12.88 6.51 18.97
C TYR A 384 12.18 7.54 19.84
N ALA A 385 12.49 8.80 19.55
CA ALA A 385 11.83 9.95 20.12
C ALA A 385 11.60 11.00 19.03
N ASP A 386 10.42 11.61 19.04
CA ASP A 386 10.01 12.67 18.13
C ASP A 386 9.37 13.81 18.92
N LEU A 387 9.95 15.00 18.84
CA LEU A 387 9.46 16.19 19.52
C LEU A 387 8.96 17.20 18.50
N ARG A 388 7.70 17.53 18.59
CA ARG A 388 7.08 18.62 17.88
C ARG A 388 6.75 19.76 18.86
N GLN A 389 7.10 20.98 18.46
CA GLN A 389 6.85 22.20 19.22
C GLN A 389 6.28 23.29 18.33
N ASP A 390 5.11 23.79 18.66
CA ASP A 390 4.62 25.04 18.11
C ASP A 390 5.35 26.20 18.85
N LEU A 391 6.30 26.83 18.16
CA LEU A 391 7.06 27.95 18.72
C LEU A 391 6.24 29.25 18.72
N MET A 392 5.37 29.37 17.71
CA MET A 392 4.43 30.46 17.52
C MET A 392 3.16 29.90 16.89
N GLU A 393 2.05 30.59 16.93
CA GLU A 393 0.80 30.16 16.30
C GLU A 393 0.97 29.80 14.81
N TRP A 394 1.92 30.45 14.14
CA TRP A 394 2.21 30.25 12.72
C TRP A 394 3.42 29.36 12.45
N MET A 395 4.19 28.91 13.45
CA MET A 395 5.43 28.16 13.23
C MET A 395 5.54 26.92 14.14
N THR A 396 5.70 25.76 13.54
CA THR A 396 5.98 24.49 14.22
C THR A 396 7.36 23.98 13.83
N ILE A 397 8.14 23.49 14.78
CA ILE A 397 9.36 22.72 14.57
C ILE A 397 9.10 21.27 14.99
N ASP A 398 9.66 20.33 14.23
CA ASP A 398 9.59 18.90 14.46
C ASP A 398 11.00 18.33 14.37
N ALA A 399 11.42 17.53 15.36
CA ALA A 399 12.73 16.92 15.41
C ALA A 399 12.63 15.51 16.00
N GLY A 400 13.07 14.53 15.23
CA GLY A 400 13.02 13.12 15.59
C GLY A 400 14.37 12.43 15.47
N LEU A 401 14.58 11.44 16.30
CA LEU A 401 15.74 10.57 16.30
C LEU A 401 15.35 9.14 16.60
N ARG A 402 15.84 8.20 15.77
CA ARG A 402 15.73 6.77 16.01
C ARG A 402 17.12 6.14 16.05
N ILE A 403 17.30 5.22 16.97
CA ILE A 403 18.44 4.30 17.04
C ILE A 403 17.89 2.92 16.77
N ASP A 404 18.41 2.27 15.73
CA ASP A 404 18.00 0.95 15.29
C ASP A 404 19.20 0.00 15.29
N HIS A 405 19.07 -1.15 15.93
CA HIS A 405 20.11 -2.17 15.96
C HIS A 405 19.64 -3.44 15.26
N HIS A 406 20.32 -3.79 14.18
CA HIS A 406 20.10 -5.02 13.43
C HIS A 406 21.17 -6.05 13.74
N SER A 407 20.77 -7.29 13.98
CA SER A 407 21.66 -8.39 14.45
C SER A 407 22.82 -8.75 13.51
N VAL A 408 22.85 -8.22 12.28
CA VAL A 408 23.89 -8.49 11.26
C VAL A 408 24.65 -7.23 10.90
N THR A 409 23.96 -6.14 10.62
CA THR A 409 24.54 -4.91 10.09
C THR A 409 24.89 -3.87 11.16
N GLY A 410 24.59 -4.16 12.44
CA GLY A 410 24.90 -3.27 13.55
C GLY A 410 23.89 -2.15 13.75
N THR A 411 24.36 -0.99 14.18
CA THR A 411 23.51 0.12 14.64
C THR A 411 23.48 1.27 13.65
N GLU A 412 22.27 1.76 13.33
CA GLU A 412 22.01 2.93 12.52
C GLU A 412 21.36 4.05 13.35
N LEU A 413 21.78 5.28 13.09
CA LEU A 413 21.20 6.50 13.65
C LEU A 413 20.39 7.21 12.56
N ILE A 414 19.12 7.49 12.83
CA ILE A 414 18.16 7.99 11.85
C ILE A 414 17.55 9.32 12.35
N PRO A 415 18.17 10.46 12.04
CA PRO A 415 17.64 11.77 12.36
C PRO A 415 16.62 12.25 11.33
N GLN A 416 15.70 13.10 11.80
CA GLN A 416 14.74 13.85 11.02
C GLN A 416 14.58 15.24 11.64
N VAL A 417 14.48 16.28 10.82
CA VAL A 417 14.14 17.62 11.26
C VAL A 417 13.27 18.31 10.22
N GLY A 418 12.27 19.03 10.68
CA GLY A 418 11.37 19.77 9.81
C GLY A 418 10.81 21.03 10.46
N MET A 419 10.29 21.90 9.63
CA MET A 419 9.61 23.12 10.04
C MET A 419 8.36 23.33 9.19
N VAL A 420 7.29 23.79 9.82
CA VAL A 420 6.07 24.24 9.16
C VAL A 420 5.81 25.70 9.52
N ALA A 421 5.61 26.52 8.50
CA ALA A 421 5.16 27.91 8.65
C ALA A 421 3.76 28.04 8.04
N ARG A 422 2.77 28.44 8.85
CA ARG A 422 1.37 28.62 8.46
C ARG A 422 1.03 30.09 8.42
N THR A 423 0.62 30.56 7.26
CA THR A 423 0.18 31.95 7.10
C THR A 423 -1.25 31.99 6.56
N PRO A 424 -2.16 32.77 7.16
CA PRO A 424 -3.55 32.81 6.72
C PRO A 424 -3.72 33.23 5.25
N LYS A 425 -2.82 34.08 4.75
CA LYS A 425 -2.90 34.63 3.38
C LYS A 425 -2.08 33.85 2.36
N ALA A 426 -0.90 33.33 2.73
CA ALA A 426 0.01 32.67 1.78
C ALA A 426 -0.03 31.13 1.85
N GLY A 427 -0.73 30.54 2.83
CA GLY A 427 -0.83 29.11 3.00
C GLY A 427 0.26 28.54 3.91
N GLU A 428 0.59 27.27 3.72
CA GLU A 428 1.52 26.49 4.55
C GLU A 428 2.80 26.19 3.78
N PHE A 429 3.93 26.53 4.37
CA PHE A 429 5.26 26.18 3.87
C PHE A 429 5.87 25.14 4.78
N LYS A 430 6.45 24.09 4.20
CA LYS A 430 7.09 23.01 4.93
C LYS A 430 8.50 22.80 4.39
N VAL A 431 9.48 22.67 5.29
CA VAL A 431 10.85 22.28 4.97
C VAL A 431 11.20 21.06 5.78
N MET A 432 11.87 20.09 5.20
CA MET A 432 12.24 18.85 5.87
C MET A 432 13.57 18.32 5.37
N ALA A 433 14.38 17.81 6.29
CA ALA A 433 15.53 16.98 6.04
C ALA A 433 15.39 15.67 6.83
N SER A 434 15.44 14.54 6.15
CA SER A 434 15.25 13.21 6.76
C SER A 434 16.23 12.20 6.21
N LYS A 435 16.75 11.33 7.09
CA LYS A 435 17.53 10.16 6.71
C LYS A 435 16.59 8.97 6.53
N GLY A 436 16.74 8.29 5.39
CA GLY A 436 16.14 6.98 5.14
C GLY A 436 17.21 5.91 5.10
N TYR A 437 16.88 4.70 5.51
CA TYR A 437 17.79 3.57 5.41
C TYR A 437 17.04 2.27 5.15
N ARG A 438 17.76 1.26 4.66
CA ARG A 438 17.28 -0.09 4.46
C ARG A 438 18.35 -1.10 4.82
N ASN A 439 18.03 -2.02 5.71
CA ASN A 439 18.86 -3.18 5.99
C ASN A 439 18.86 -4.14 4.79
N PRO A 440 19.98 -4.84 4.50
CA PRO A 440 20.00 -5.89 3.49
C PRO A 440 18.94 -6.95 3.79
N THR A 441 18.29 -7.44 2.75
CA THR A 441 17.30 -8.50 2.86
C THR A 441 17.95 -9.83 3.19
N MET A 442 17.18 -10.79 3.72
CA MET A 442 17.67 -12.15 3.95
C MET A 442 18.17 -12.80 2.65
N ARG A 443 17.52 -12.48 1.51
CA ARG A 443 17.94 -12.91 0.19
C ARG A 443 19.33 -12.39 -0.19
N GLU A 444 19.60 -11.11 0.07
CA GLU A 444 20.88 -10.48 -0.26
C GLU A 444 22.02 -10.98 0.63
N LEU A 445 21.72 -11.30 1.89
CA LEU A 445 22.72 -11.79 2.85
C LEU A 445 23.05 -13.28 2.67
N TYR A 446 22.03 -14.15 2.50
CA TYR A 446 22.19 -15.58 2.77
C TYR A 446 21.77 -16.53 1.66
N LEU A 447 20.84 -16.11 0.77
CA LEU A 447 20.26 -17.04 -0.18
C LEU A 447 21.01 -17.01 -1.51
N TYR A 448 21.59 -18.16 -1.89
CA TYR A 448 22.30 -18.43 -3.15
C TYR A 448 22.92 -17.19 -3.84
N PRO A 449 23.99 -17.34 -4.61
CA PRO A 449 24.63 -16.20 -5.29
C PRO A 449 23.61 -15.33 -6.03
N PRO A 450 23.69 -13.99 -5.92
CA PRO A 450 24.86 -13.20 -5.49
C PRO A 450 24.89 -12.80 -3.99
N SER A 451 24.52 -13.67 -3.02
CA SER A 451 24.50 -13.34 -1.59
C SER A 451 25.86 -12.85 -1.06
N ASN A 452 25.80 -11.99 -0.03
CA ASN A 452 26.98 -11.47 0.68
C ASN A 452 26.60 -11.09 2.11
N GLU A 453 27.23 -11.73 3.09
CA GLU A 453 26.98 -11.47 4.53
C GLU A 453 27.64 -10.19 5.05
N GLU A 454 28.55 -9.59 4.28
CA GLU A 454 29.30 -8.37 4.62
C GLU A 454 28.59 -7.08 4.20
N LEU A 455 27.33 -7.17 3.74
CA LEU A 455 26.58 -6.01 3.30
C LEU A 455 26.24 -5.07 4.46
N GLU A 456 26.37 -3.78 4.17
CA GLU A 456 25.92 -2.69 5.02
C GLU A 456 24.52 -2.21 4.63
N PRO A 457 23.84 -1.42 5.49
CA PRO A 457 22.58 -0.77 5.13
C PRO A 457 22.74 0.23 3.97
N GLU A 458 21.73 0.28 3.11
CA GLU A 458 21.56 1.40 2.17
C GLU A 458 21.15 2.66 2.94
N ARG A 459 21.62 3.83 2.50
CA ARG A 459 21.35 5.10 3.18
C ARG A 459 21.01 6.19 2.16
N ILE A 460 19.98 6.99 2.48
CA ILE A 460 19.66 8.20 1.71
C ILE A 460 19.45 9.39 2.65
N TRP A 461 19.69 10.58 2.13
CA TRP A 461 19.19 11.85 2.65
C TRP A 461 18.16 12.40 1.69
N ASN A 462 17.06 12.87 2.23
CA ASN A 462 15.99 13.52 1.48
C ASN A 462 15.78 14.93 2.04
N TYR A 463 15.72 15.89 1.13
CA TYR A 463 15.45 17.29 1.43
C TYR A 463 14.20 17.69 0.67
N GLU A 464 13.23 18.28 1.37
CA GLU A 464 11.95 18.70 0.79
C GLU A 464 11.62 20.13 1.13
N LEU A 465 11.02 20.80 0.14
CA LEU A 465 10.36 22.10 0.29
C LEU A 465 8.96 21.97 -0.28
N SER A 466 7.94 22.20 0.55
CA SER A 466 6.55 22.09 0.15
C SER A 466 5.81 23.37 0.42
N TRP A 467 4.87 23.69 -0.43
CA TRP A 467 3.89 24.73 -0.25
C TRP A 467 2.50 24.21 -0.54
N ARG A 468 1.54 24.52 0.35
CA ARG A 468 0.13 24.11 0.20
C ARG A 468 -0.78 25.26 0.59
N ARG A 469 -1.85 25.42 -0.16
CA ARG A 469 -2.89 26.38 0.17
C ARG A 469 -4.27 25.80 -0.08
N ASN A 470 -5.19 26.12 0.84
CA ASN A 470 -6.62 25.88 0.69
C ASN A 470 -7.33 27.23 0.70
N THR A 471 -8.12 27.52 -0.33
CA THR A 471 -8.86 28.78 -0.46
C THR A 471 -10.24 28.48 -1.06
N LYS A 472 -11.33 28.65 -0.30
CA LYS A 472 -12.70 28.45 -0.76
C LYS A 472 -12.93 27.10 -1.46
N GLY A 473 -12.38 26.02 -0.90
CA GLY A 473 -12.48 24.67 -1.47
C GLY A 473 -11.46 24.37 -2.57
N PHE A 474 -10.71 25.34 -3.07
CA PHE A 474 -9.61 25.11 -3.98
C PHE A 474 -8.35 24.72 -3.17
N ASN A 475 -7.99 23.45 -3.23
CA ASN A 475 -6.79 22.89 -2.62
C ASN A 475 -5.71 22.76 -3.68
N TYR A 476 -4.52 23.28 -3.43
CA TYR A 476 -3.38 23.08 -4.30
C TYR A 476 -2.08 23.05 -3.53
N GLY A 477 -1.14 22.27 -4.02
CA GLY A 477 0.14 22.06 -3.39
C GLY A 477 1.26 21.86 -4.40
N VAL A 478 2.45 22.28 -4.02
CA VAL A 478 3.69 22.05 -4.76
C VAL A 478 4.71 21.47 -3.77
N ASN A 479 5.42 20.44 -4.19
CA ASN A 479 6.51 19.85 -3.43
C ASN A 479 7.74 19.70 -4.32
N ILE A 480 8.88 20.15 -3.85
CA ILE A 480 10.19 20.00 -4.49
C ILE A 480 11.01 19.09 -3.59
N PHE A 481 11.66 18.09 -4.16
CA PHE A 481 12.48 17.15 -3.42
C PHE A 481 13.84 16.91 -4.06
N TYR A 482 14.82 16.59 -3.24
CA TYR A 482 16.15 16.15 -3.63
C TYR A 482 16.56 14.96 -2.75
N ILE A 483 16.89 13.84 -3.37
CA ILE A 483 17.29 12.60 -2.72
C ILE A 483 18.71 12.27 -3.14
N LYS A 484 19.58 12.06 -2.16
CA LYS A 484 20.96 11.62 -2.37
C LYS A 484 21.25 10.41 -1.49
N GLY A 485 21.78 9.36 -2.06
CA GLY A 485 22.10 8.14 -1.32
C GLY A 485 23.37 7.45 -1.80
N ASP A 486 23.93 6.69 -0.92
CA ASP A 486 25.11 5.85 -1.14
C ASP A 486 24.90 4.46 -0.53
N ASN A 487 25.90 3.61 -0.65
CA ASN A 487 25.83 2.22 -0.19
C ASN A 487 24.66 1.43 -0.79
N MET A 488 24.12 1.85 -1.95
CA MET A 488 23.05 1.10 -2.58
C MET A 488 23.55 -0.28 -3.00
N ILE A 489 22.79 -1.31 -2.67
CA ILE A 489 23.14 -2.70 -2.97
C ILE A 489 22.91 -2.97 -4.45
N GLN A 490 23.96 -3.43 -5.13
CA GLN A 490 23.89 -3.83 -6.53
C GLN A 490 24.73 -5.10 -6.77
N VAL A 491 24.45 -5.78 -7.87
CA VAL A 491 25.19 -6.99 -8.26
C VAL A 491 26.38 -6.62 -9.13
N VAL A 492 27.61 -6.92 -8.66
CA VAL A 492 28.83 -6.77 -9.42
C VAL A 492 29.56 -8.11 -9.39
N ASN A 493 29.95 -8.62 -10.56
CA ASN A 493 30.66 -9.90 -10.69
C ASN A 493 29.98 -11.06 -9.92
N ARG A 494 28.64 -11.13 -10.00
CA ARG A 494 27.80 -12.14 -9.32
C ARG A 494 27.90 -12.13 -7.79
N LYS A 495 28.23 -10.99 -7.17
CA LYS A 495 28.19 -10.75 -5.73
C LYS A 495 27.42 -9.46 -5.45
N ASN A 496 26.60 -9.44 -4.41
CA ASN A 496 25.98 -8.22 -3.90
C ASN A 496 27.05 -7.36 -3.22
N VAL A 497 27.10 -6.07 -3.54
CA VAL A 497 28.06 -5.10 -2.98
C VAL A 497 27.41 -3.74 -2.77
N ASN A 498 27.90 -2.98 -1.78
CA ASN A 498 27.41 -1.64 -1.44
C ASN A 498 28.15 -0.53 -2.23
N THR A 499 28.08 -0.55 -3.56
CA THR A 499 28.79 0.41 -4.42
C THR A 499 27.85 1.31 -5.21
N GLY A 500 26.55 1.07 -5.15
CA GLY A 500 25.54 1.86 -5.85
C GLY A 500 25.35 3.23 -5.22
N LYS A 501 24.92 4.18 -6.05
CA LYS A 501 24.57 5.55 -5.65
C LYS A 501 23.23 5.95 -6.26
N ILE A 502 22.51 6.81 -5.57
CA ILE A 502 21.27 7.41 -6.04
C ILE A 502 21.34 8.91 -5.91
N GLU A 503 20.85 9.62 -6.91
CA GLU A 503 20.71 11.06 -6.92
C GLU A 503 19.51 11.42 -7.78
N ASN A 504 18.37 11.68 -7.11
CA ASN A 504 17.09 11.95 -7.74
C ASN A 504 16.55 13.28 -7.26
N HIS A 505 15.92 14.03 -8.14
CA HIS A 505 15.21 15.26 -7.79
C HIS A 505 13.96 15.42 -8.64
N GLY A 506 13.02 16.19 -8.12
CA GLY A 506 11.77 16.37 -8.84
C GLY A 506 10.84 17.40 -8.21
N ILE A 507 9.74 17.59 -8.91
CA ILE A 507 8.65 18.48 -8.53
C ILE A 507 7.35 17.70 -8.61
N GLU A 508 6.52 17.83 -7.59
CA GLU A 508 5.17 17.26 -7.51
C GLU A 508 4.17 18.40 -7.31
N ILE A 509 3.07 18.36 -8.06
CA ILE A 509 1.97 19.32 -7.96
C ILE A 509 0.69 18.53 -7.80
N ASP A 510 -0.18 18.95 -6.89
CA ASP A 510 -1.54 18.43 -6.76
C ASP A 510 -2.54 19.59 -6.62
N MET A 511 -3.70 19.46 -7.28
CA MET A 511 -4.78 20.43 -7.23
C MET A 511 -6.12 19.72 -7.19
N GLU A 512 -7.04 20.27 -6.39
CA GLU A 512 -8.43 19.85 -6.32
C GLU A 512 -9.33 21.08 -6.24
N TYR A 513 -10.26 21.18 -7.15
CA TYR A 513 -11.15 22.33 -7.27
C TYR A 513 -12.59 21.91 -7.55
N PRO A 514 -13.53 22.20 -6.64
CA PRO A 514 -14.96 22.08 -6.91
C PRO A 514 -15.37 23.23 -7.85
N LEU A 515 -15.68 22.91 -9.10
CA LEU A 515 -16.18 23.89 -10.09
C LEU A 515 -17.56 24.38 -9.70
N ASP A 516 -18.41 23.47 -9.23
CA ASP A 516 -19.72 23.75 -8.66
C ASP A 516 -20.10 22.65 -7.63
N ASN A 517 -21.36 22.59 -7.21
CA ASN A 517 -21.87 21.61 -6.25
C ASN A 517 -21.90 20.17 -6.80
N HIS A 518 -21.66 19.96 -8.08
CA HIS A 518 -21.78 18.69 -8.77
C HIS A 518 -20.47 18.22 -9.39
N LEU A 519 -19.59 19.14 -9.77
CA LEU A 519 -18.39 18.85 -10.55
C LEU A 519 -17.13 19.27 -9.82
N THR A 520 -16.27 18.30 -9.58
CA THR A 520 -14.91 18.51 -8.99
C THR A 520 -13.85 18.10 -10.00
N VAL A 521 -12.88 18.98 -10.18
CA VAL A 521 -11.66 18.70 -10.94
C VAL A 521 -10.55 18.32 -9.96
N TYR A 522 -9.87 17.23 -10.23
CA TYR A 522 -8.64 16.84 -9.54
C TYR A 522 -7.53 16.65 -10.56
N THR A 523 -6.33 17.12 -10.25
CA THR A 523 -5.15 16.85 -11.06
C THR A 523 -3.90 16.71 -10.19
N ASN A 524 -3.00 15.84 -10.61
CA ASN A 524 -1.66 15.75 -10.01
C ASN A 524 -0.61 15.52 -11.10
N HIS A 525 0.56 16.09 -10.89
CA HIS A 525 1.70 16.05 -11.80
C HIS A 525 2.98 15.76 -11.03
N SER A 526 3.86 14.99 -11.63
CA SER A 526 5.18 14.68 -11.07
C SER A 526 6.22 14.68 -12.19
N TRP A 527 7.28 15.45 -12.01
CA TRP A 527 8.48 15.43 -12.83
C TRP A 527 9.62 14.86 -12.00
N LEU A 528 10.28 13.84 -12.52
CA LEU A 528 11.37 13.13 -11.85
C LEU A 528 12.59 13.06 -12.75
N LYS A 529 13.74 13.47 -12.24
CA LYS A 529 15.03 13.22 -12.86
C LYS A 529 15.87 12.31 -11.99
N MET A 530 16.37 11.24 -12.58
CA MET A 530 17.21 10.23 -11.91
C MET A 530 18.60 10.23 -12.55
N LYS A 531 19.63 10.17 -11.73
CA LYS A 531 21.00 9.95 -12.23
C LYS A 531 21.21 8.52 -12.70
N ASN A 532 20.64 7.57 -11.96
CA ASN A 532 20.64 6.15 -12.28
C ASN A 532 19.16 5.70 -12.40
N PRO A 533 18.62 5.63 -13.62
CA PRO A 533 17.24 5.26 -13.85
C PRO A 533 16.89 3.86 -13.35
N VAL A 534 15.64 3.68 -12.95
CA VAL A 534 15.07 2.38 -12.56
C VAL A 534 13.85 2.07 -13.43
N VAL A 535 13.61 0.79 -13.66
CA VAL A 535 12.46 0.32 -14.46
C VAL A 535 11.14 0.74 -13.80
N ALA A 536 10.16 1.07 -14.62
CA ALA A 536 8.84 1.52 -14.24
C ALA A 536 8.82 2.83 -13.41
N ALA A 537 9.79 3.71 -13.65
CA ALA A 537 9.79 5.07 -13.15
C ALA A 537 9.69 6.05 -14.33
N PRO A 538 8.59 6.80 -14.48
CA PRO A 538 8.43 7.79 -15.54
C PRO A 538 9.20 9.08 -15.18
N GLU A 539 9.72 9.78 -16.18
CA GLU A 539 10.25 11.13 -16.01
C GLU A 539 9.12 12.14 -15.75
N TYR A 540 7.94 11.89 -16.36
CA TYR A 540 6.72 12.64 -16.07
C TYR A 540 5.53 11.71 -15.94
N LYS A 541 4.71 11.98 -14.91
CA LYS A 541 3.39 11.40 -14.73
C LYS A 541 2.38 12.50 -14.46
N GLY A 542 1.30 12.52 -15.23
CA GLY A 542 0.16 13.41 -15.05
C GLY A 542 -1.13 12.65 -14.86
N VAL A 543 -1.99 13.11 -13.96
CA VAL A 543 -3.36 12.61 -13.78
C VAL A 543 -4.31 13.81 -13.83
N PHE A 544 -5.35 13.70 -14.63
CA PHE A 544 -6.45 14.64 -14.68
C PHE A 544 -7.77 13.90 -14.51
N ALA A 545 -8.57 14.27 -13.52
CA ALA A 545 -9.83 13.62 -13.22
C ALA A 545 -10.97 14.65 -13.10
N LEU A 546 -12.10 14.31 -13.69
CA LEU A 546 -13.39 15.01 -13.56
C LEU A 546 -14.34 14.10 -12.79
N ASN A 547 -14.80 14.54 -11.64
CA ASN A 547 -15.75 13.81 -10.80
C ASN A 547 -17.09 14.56 -10.78
N TYR A 548 -18.11 13.95 -11.36
CA TYR A 548 -19.47 14.49 -11.42
C TYR A 548 -20.38 13.72 -10.46
N HIS A 549 -21.03 14.45 -9.57
CA HIS A 549 -22.01 13.90 -8.64
C HIS A 549 -23.32 14.69 -8.76
N CYS A 550 -24.40 14.02 -9.16
CA CYS A 550 -25.72 14.66 -9.23
C CYS A 550 -26.83 13.67 -8.84
N GLY A 551 -27.46 13.92 -7.71
CA GLY A 551 -28.57 13.10 -7.20
C GLY A 551 -28.13 11.63 -6.98
N LYS A 552 -28.57 10.75 -7.89
CA LYS A 552 -28.28 9.30 -7.84
C LYS A 552 -27.06 8.87 -8.66
N TRP A 553 -26.47 9.78 -9.42
CA TRP A 553 -25.37 9.49 -10.33
C TRP A 553 -24.03 9.95 -9.78
N ASN A 554 -23.03 9.10 -9.90
CA ASN A 554 -21.62 9.45 -9.80
C ASN A 554 -20.93 9.03 -11.09
N VAL A 555 -20.19 9.94 -11.71
CA VAL A 555 -19.40 9.67 -12.92
C VAL A 555 -18.01 10.24 -12.73
N ALA A 556 -16.99 9.46 -13.01
CA ALA A 556 -15.60 9.90 -12.99
C ALA A 556 -14.91 9.59 -14.30
N LEU A 557 -14.34 10.61 -14.93
CA LEU A 557 -13.47 10.49 -16.11
C LEU A 557 -12.05 10.80 -15.66
N THR A 558 -11.11 9.90 -15.95
CA THR A 558 -9.71 10.05 -15.55
C THR A 558 -8.79 9.84 -16.74
N ALA A 559 -7.94 10.82 -17.03
CA ALA A 559 -6.83 10.68 -17.96
C ALA A 559 -5.52 10.57 -17.18
N THR A 560 -4.71 9.55 -17.49
CA THR A 560 -3.39 9.35 -16.88
C THR A 560 -2.35 9.32 -17.99
N GLU A 561 -1.39 10.25 -17.93
CA GLU A 561 -0.28 10.36 -18.89
C GLU A 561 1.03 9.92 -18.25
N PHE A 562 1.79 9.16 -19.00
CA PHE A 562 3.17 8.79 -18.68
C PHE A 562 4.07 9.21 -19.83
N THR A 563 5.13 9.96 -19.52
CA THR A 563 6.12 10.37 -20.50
C THR A 563 7.51 9.87 -20.08
N ASN A 564 8.22 9.29 -21.03
CA ASN A 564 9.55 8.72 -20.80
C ASN A 564 9.57 7.72 -19.62
N LEU A 565 8.59 6.80 -19.58
CA LEU A 565 8.60 5.69 -18.64
C LEU A 565 9.71 4.72 -19.01
N TYR A 566 10.65 4.48 -18.13
CA TYR A 566 11.71 3.50 -18.35
C TYR A 566 11.14 2.07 -18.34
N THR A 567 10.99 1.45 -19.51
CA THR A 567 10.52 0.07 -19.68
C THR A 567 11.63 -0.96 -19.55
N ALA A 568 12.88 -0.54 -19.85
CA ALA A 568 14.12 -1.25 -19.55
C ALA A 568 15.23 -0.25 -19.22
N VAL A 569 16.26 -0.68 -18.50
CA VAL A 569 17.42 0.13 -18.11
C VAL A 569 18.73 -0.60 -18.41
N GLY A 570 19.85 0.10 -18.40
CA GLY A 570 21.20 -0.44 -18.71
C GLY A 570 21.53 -0.34 -20.20
N GLU A 571 22.24 -1.34 -20.75
CA GLU A 571 22.71 -1.32 -22.16
C GLU A 571 21.55 -1.26 -23.17
N ASN A 572 20.39 -1.79 -22.84
CA ASN A 572 19.19 -1.80 -23.68
C ASN A 572 18.11 -0.86 -23.12
N GLU A 573 18.50 0.35 -22.68
CA GLU A 573 17.54 1.33 -22.15
C GLU A 573 16.46 1.64 -23.18
N THR A 574 15.20 1.50 -22.75
CA THR A 574 14.03 1.85 -23.54
C THR A 574 13.03 2.63 -22.70
N LYS A 575 12.33 3.55 -23.37
CA LYS A 575 11.30 4.39 -22.75
C LYS A 575 10.01 4.31 -23.55
N GLY A 576 8.88 4.33 -22.83
CA GLY A 576 7.54 4.44 -23.38
C GLY A 576 6.87 5.76 -22.99
N SER A 577 5.99 6.27 -23.85
CA SER A 577 5.10 7.38 -23.51
C SER A 577 3.70 7.04 -24.01
N PHE A 578 2.69 7.20 -23.16
CA PHE A 578 1.31 6.83 -23.46
C PHE A 578 0.34 7.56 -22.55
N MET A 579 -0.93 7.63 -22.97
CA MET A 579 -2.03 8.20 -22.20
C MET A 579 -3.17 7.20 -22.09
N LEU A 580 -3.66 6.99 -20.88
CA LEU A 580 -4.79 6.13 -20.59
C LEU A 580 -6.02 6.98 -20.24
N LEU A 581 -7.16 6.63 -20.80
CA LEU A 581 -8.44 7.27 -20.49
C LEU A 581 -9.36 6.23 -19.87
N ASP A 582 -9.82 6.51 -18.64
CA ASP A 582 -10.69 5.65 -17.86
C ASP A 582 -12.00 6.38 -17.55
N LEU A 583 -13.11 5.65 -17.57
CA LEU A 583 -14.43 6.15 -17.19
C LEU A 583 -15.07 5.18 -16.20
N SER A 584 -15.60 5.72 -15.12
CA SER A 584 -16.48 4.97 -14.22
C SER A 584 -17.79 5.71 -14.01
N ALA A 585 -18.89 4.96 -13.89
CA ALA A 585 -20.21 5.50 -13.61
C ALA A 585 -20.94 4.60 -12.61
N SER A 586 -21.64 5.19 -11.66
CA SER A 586 -22.53 4.46 -10.77
C SER A 586 -23.88 5.17 -10.62
N TYR A 587 -24.92 4.36 -10.46
CA TYR A 587 -26.30 4.80 -10.28
C TYR A 587 -26.89 4.15 -9.02
N ARG A 588 -27.25 4.96 -8.05
CA ARG A 588 -27.94 4.53 -6.83
C ARG A 588 -29.42 4.37 -7.13
N ALA A 589 -29.87 3.15 -7.45
CA ALA A 589 -31.26 2.86 -7.78
C ALA A 589 -32.19 3.17 -6.59
N ASN A 590 -31.78 2.72 -5.39
CA ASN A 590 -32.44 3.03 -4.11
C ASN A 590 -31.42 3.05 -2.96
N SER A 591 -31.87 3.08 -1.71
CA SER A 591 -30.98 3.08 -0.53
C SER A 591 -30.08 1.85 -0.40
N MET A 592 -30.49 0.73 -0.99
CA MET A 592 -29.82 -0.56 -0.85
C MET A 592 -29.03 -0.97 -2.10
N LEU A 593 -29.44 -0.50 -3.31
CA LEU A 593 -28.91 -1.02 -4.58
C LEU A 593 -28.20 0.08 -5.36
N THR A 594 -26.95 -0.16 -5.70
CA THR A 594 -26.14 0.64 -6.62
C THR A 594 -25.70 -0.24 -7.80
N LEU A 595 -25.95 0.24 -9.01
CA LEU A 595 -25.43 -0.33 -10.26
C LEU A 595 -24.20 0.47 -10.66
N TRP A 596 -23.17 -0.20 -11.20
CA TRP A 596 -21.98 0.50 -11.66
C TRP A 596 -21.35 -0.16 -12.87
N ALA A 597 -20.61 0.63 -13.64
CA ALA A 597 -19.77 0.17 -14.73
C ALA A 597 -18.49 1.00 -14.79
N ARG A 598 -17.40 0.39 -15.22
CA ARG A 598 -16.13 1.07 -15.51
C ARG A 598 -15.52 0.55 -16.78
N GLY A 599 -14.81 1.45 -17.48
CA GLY A 599 -13.98 1.11 -18.62
C GLY A 599 -12.60 1.71 -18.42
N GLU A 600 -11.57 0.94 -18.72
CA GLU A 600 -10.18 1.33 -18.60
C GLU A 600 -9.49 1.29 -19.95
N ASN A 601 -8.52 2.20 -20.16
CA ASN A 601 -7.82 2.35 -21.44
C ASN A 601 -8.79 2.44 -22.61
N LEU A 602 -9.79 3.32 -22.54
CA LEU A 602 -10.85 3.47 -23.54
C LEU A 602 -10.34 3.89 -24.92
N LEU A 603 -9.14 4.46 -24.99
CA LEU A 603 -8.46 4.80 -26.24
C LEU A 603 -7.82 3.57 -26.91
N ALA A 604 -7.88 2.41 -26.26
CA ALA A 604 -7.24 1.15 -26.70
C ALA A 604 -5.73 1.31 -26.98
N GLU A 605 -5.07 2.19 -26.21
CA GLU A 605 -3.63 2.47 -26.32
C GLU A 605 -2.82 1.18 -26.14
N ARG A 606 -1.78 1.03 -26.95
CA ARG A 606 -0.84 -0.08 -26.85
C ARG A 606 0.38 0.37 -26.07
N TYR A 607 0.58 -0.19 -24.90
CA TYR A 607 1.68 0.22 -24.03
C TYR A 607 2.26 -0.95 -23.24
N GLU A 608 3.45 -0.72 -22.73
CA GLU A 608 4.18 -1.64 -21.84
C GLU A 608 4.73 -0.85 -20.65
N ILE A 609 4.65 -1.41 -19.46
CA ILE A 609 5.31 -0.88 -18.27
C ILE A 609 6.71 -1.51 -18.13
N ASN A 610 6.84 -2.75 -18.56
CA ASN A 610 8.10 -3.47 -18.67
C ASN A 610 8.25 -3.97 -20.11
N LEU A 611 9.42 -3.83 -20.69
CA LEU A 611 9.70 -4.24 -22.06
C LEU A 611 9.34 -5.72 -22.29
N GLY A 612 8.61 -6.00 -23.36
CA GLY A 612 8.13 -7.33 -23.72
C GLY A 612 6.91 -7.81 -22.96
N TYR A 613 6.25 -6.95 -22.18
CA TYR A 613 5.03 -7.26 -21.46
C TYR A 613 3.90 -6.29 -21.86
N PRO A 614 3.27 -6.54 -23.02
CA PRO A 614 2.17 -5.70 -23.49
C PRO A 614 1.02 -5.73 -22.49
N MET A 615 0.46 -4.55 -22.23
CA MET A 615 -0.70 -4.36 -21.35
C MET A 615 -2.02 -4.57 -22.11
N PRO A 616 -3.13 -4.85 -21.40
CA PRO A 616 -4.44 -4.98 -22.04
C PRO A 616 -4.84 -3.67 -22.72
N LYS A 617 -5.51 -3.79 -23.87
CA LYS A 617 -6.21 -2.69 -24.51
C LYS A 617 -7.45 -2.30 -23.67
N ALA A 618 -8.44 -1.66 -24.30
CA ALA A 618 -9.67 -1.30 -23.62
C ALA A 618 -10.31 -2.50 -22.90
N THR A 619 -10.64 -2.30 -21.62
CA THR A 619 -11.32 -3.28 -20.78
C THR A 619 -12.59 -2.67 -20.18
N ALA A 620 -13.54 -3.50 -19.82
CA ALA A 620 -14.78 -3.08 -19.18
C ALA A 620 -15.16 -4.04 -18.04
N MET A 621 -15.73 -3.48 -16.98
CA MET A 621 -16.32 -4.17 -15.85
C MET A 621 -17.68 -3.57 -15.54
N ALA A 622 -18.63 -4.38 -15.08
CA ALA A 622 -19.90 -3.90 -14.55
C ALA A 622 -20.31 -4.74 -13.34
N GLY A 623 -21.04 -4.13 -12.43
CA GLY A 623 -21.44 -4.82 -11.21
C GLY A 623 -22.60 -4.16 -10.47
N ILE A 624 -22.99 -4.86 -9.41
CA ILE A 624 -24.03 -4.42 -8.48
C ILE A 624 -23.46 -4.41 -7.06
N CYS A 625 -23.81 -3.38 -6.32
CA CYS A 625 -23.51 -3.30 -4.89
C CYS A 625 -24.83 -3.24 -4.10
N ILE A 626 -25.00 -4.17 -3.15
CA ILE A 626 -26.13 -4.23 -2.23
C ILE A 626 -25.59 -3.83 -0.84
N SER A 627 -26.21 -2.82 -0.21
CA SER A 627 -25.84 -2.31 1.11
C SER A 627 -27.06 -2.27 2.04
N LEU A 628 -26.91 -2.82 3.25
CA LEU A 628 -27.96 -2.91 4.28
C LEU A 628 -27.49 -2.27 5.58
#